data_23f1a2b5eaacf2d9df0b6697d0f9b237
#
_entry.id   23f1a2b5eaacf2d9df0b6697d0f9b237
#
_cell.length_a   1.000
_cell.length_b   1.000
_cell.length_c   1.000
_cell.angle_alpha   90.00
_cell.angle_beta   90.00
_cell.angle_gamma   90.00
#
_symmetry.space_group_name_H-M   'P 1'
#
loop_
_entity.id
_entity.type
_entity.pdbx_description
1 polymer ?
#
loop_
_entity_poly.entity_id
_entity_poly.type
_entity_poly.pdbx_seq_one_letter_code
_entity_poly.pdbx_strand_id
1 'polypeptide(L)'
;MKINLAQLSTKDLAALSQRTIGVSDEPAFAVVKDNPLLAAVKTEYVFYDLVYTKKAYSGRGDELIESDNNRDRPFGALKDILLGHAKATGSPYQADAKVLYGVIEKYGIGLDRLKFSEETAQMVKLLQELDQPENVARIERLLLTSIVAQIKTAQTEQEDGIL
;
A
#
# COMPACT_ATOMS: atom_id res chain seq x y z
N MET A 1 -7.71 33.96 -21.63
CA MET A 1 -7.91 32.85 -20.69
C MET A 1 -7.09 33.15 -19.46
N LYS A 2 -7.70 33.24 -18.27
CA LYS A 2 -6.94 33.46 -17.00
C LYS A 2 -6.77 32.11 -16.32
N ILE A 3 -5.55 31.67 -16.13
CA ILE A 3 -5.23 30.44 -15.38
C ILE A 3 -5.13 30.81 -13.91
N ASN A 4 -5.89 30.14 -13.05
CA ASN A 4 -5.77 30.32 -11.61
C ASN A 4 -4.71 29.33 -11.08
N LEU A 5 -3.49 29.79 -10.92
CA LEU A 5 -2.35 28.97 -10.49
C LEU A 5 -2.57 28.32 -9.10
N ALA A 6 -3.36 28.96 -8.22
CA ALA A 6 -3.64 28.46 -6.89
C ALA A 6 -4.58 27.21 -6.87
N GLN A 7 -5.26 26.95 -7.99
CA GLN A 7 -6.13 25.78 -8.15
C GLN A 7 -5.46 24.60 -8.86
N LEU A 8 -4.24 24.78 -9.35
CA LEU A 8 -3.50 23.70 -10.00
C LEU A 8 -2.94 22.74 -8.95
N SER A 9 -2.99 21.46 -9.26
CA SER A 9 -2.25 20.47 -8.47
C SER A 9 -0.73 20.70 -8.61
N THR A 10 0.06 20.20 -7.67
CA THR A 10 1.52 20.30 -7.74
C THR A 10 2.09 19.69 -9.05
N LYS A 11 1.47 18.60 -9.55
CA LYS A 11 1.85 17.97 -10.81
C LYS A 11 1.54 18.84 -12.02
N ASP A 12 0.36 19.48 -12.04
CA ASP A 12 -0.04 20.38 -13.13
C ASP A 12 0.82 21.64 -13.15
N LEU A 13 1.17 22.16 -11.97
CA LEU A 13 2.07 23.33 -11.85
C LEU A 13 3.47 22.97 -12.34
N ALA A 14 3.99 21.80 -12.03
CA ALA A 14 5.28 21.33 -12.52
C ALA A 14 5.26 21.14 -14.06
N ALA A 15 4.20 20.56 -14.61
CA ALA A 15 4.05 20.40 -16.05
C ALA A 15 3.97 21.76 -16.78
N LEU A 16 3.28 22.74 -16.18
CA LEU A 16 3.23 24.10 -16.69
C LEU A 16 4.60 24.77 -16.66
N SER A 17 5.34 24.63 -15.55
CA SER A 17 6.71 25.16 -15.41
C SER A 17 7.65 24.56 -16.45
N GLN A 18 7.62 23.26 -16.65
CA GLN A 18 8.42 22.57 -17.66
C GLN A 18 8.13 23.08 -19.07
N ARG A 19 6.86 23.24 -19.41
CA ARG A 19 6.46 23.80 -20.72
C ARG A 19 6.93 25.25 -20.89
N THR A 20 6.79 26.08 -19.84
CA THR A 20 7.24 27.48 -19.87
C THR A 20 8.75 27.56 -20.09
N ILE A 21 9.52 26.72 -19.40
CA ILE A 21 10.98 26.64 -19.56
C ILE A 21 11.32 26.22 -20.99
N GLY A 22 10.70 25.15 -21.52
CA GLY A 22 10.95 24.65 -22.87
C GLY A 22 10.67 25.70 -23.94
N VAL A 23 9.52 26.37 -23.87
CA VAL A 23 9.16 27.45 -24.83
C VAL A 23 10.10 28.65 -24.71
N SER A 24 10.56 29.01 -23.50
CA SER A 24 11.49 30.13 -23.31
C SER A 24 12.88 29.93 -23.96
N ASP A 25 13.25 28.70 -24.22
CA ASP A 25 14.53 28.39 -24.87
C ASP A 25 14.44 28.43 -26.42
N GLU A 26 13.21 28.61 -26.98
CA GLU A 26 13.01 28.76 -28.42
C GLU A 26 13.48 30.15 -28.91
N PRO A 27 14.06 30.26 -30.14
CA PRO A 27 14.55 31.52 -30.68
C PRO A 27 13.51 32.65 -30.75
N ALA A 28 12.22 32.29 -30.93
CA ALA A 28 11.10 33.24 -30.98
C ALA A 28 10.88 33.97 -29.65
N PHE A 29 11.36 33.43 -28.54
CA PHE A 29 11.19 33.96 -27.19
C PHE A 29 12.49 34.44 -26.55
N ALA A 30 13.50 34.75 -27.34
CA ALA A 30 14.83 35.22 -26.88
C ALA A 30 14.74 36.39 -25.88
N VAL A 31 13.71 37.27 -26.02
CA VAL A 31 13.48 38.44 -25.16
C VAL A 31 13.22 38.05 -23.70
N VAL A 32 12.66 36.88 -23.43
CA VAL A 32 12.37 36.44 -22.05
C VAL A 32 13.46 35.55 -21.45
N LYS A 33 14.46 35.18 -22.22
CA LYS A 33 15.50 34.25 -21.79
C LYS A 33 16.28 34.70 -20.56
N ASP A 34 16.54 36.02 -20.47
CA ASP A 34 17.29 36.62 -19.36
C ASP A 34 16.37 37.21 -18.27
N ASN A 35 15.07 36.89 -18.30
CA ASN A 35 14.15 37.40 -17.31
C ASN A 35 14.41 36.73 -15.94
N PRO A 36 14.62 37.54 -14.85
CA PRO A 36 14.89 37.01 -13.52
C PRO A 36 13.77 36.10 -12.97
N LEU A 37 12.51 36.34 -13.36
CA LEU A 37 11.38 35.49 -12.97
C LEU A 37 11.49 34.10 -13.64
N LEU A 38 11.95 34.04 -14.89
CA LEU A 38 12.20 32.77 -15.56
C LEU A 38 13.34 32.00 -14.90
N ALA A 39 14.42 32.70 -14.49
CA ALA A 39 15.51 32.08 -13.75
C ALA A 39 15.02 31.51 -12.41
N ALA A 40 14.15 32.21 -11.69
CA ALA A 40 13.53 31.72 -10.47
C ALA A 40 12.68 30.45 -10.73
N VAL A 41 11.84 30.45 -11.78
CA VAL A 41 11.06 29.27 -12.16
C VAL A 41 11.95 28.06 -12.48
N LYS A 42 13.07 28.28 -13.21
CA LYS A 42 14.05 27.20 -13.52
C LYS A 42 14.65 26.63 -12.23
N THR A 43 15.03 27.47 -11.29
CA THR A 43 15.62 27.06 -10.00
C THR A 43 14.62 26.24 -9.18
N GLU A 44 13.40 26.73 -9.02
CA GLU A 44 12.36 26.04 -8.25
C GLU A 44 11.91 24.72 -8.92
N TYR A 45 11.88 24.68 -10.24
CA TYR A 45 11.57 23.45 -10.98
C TYR A 45 12.64 22.37 -10.76
N VAL A 46 13.93 22.72 -10.80
CA VAL A 46 15.01 21.79 -10.49
C VAL A 46 14.90 21.24 -9.07
N PHE A 47 14.59 22.11 -8.10
CA PHE A 47 14.38 21.69 -6.72
C PHE A 47 13.16 20.76 -6.58
N TYR A 48 12.04 21.10 -7.24
CA TYR A 48 10.86 20.22 -7.29
C TYR A 48 11.19 18.85 -7.87
N ASP A 49 11.85 18.80 -9.01
CA ASP A 49 12.22 17.54 -9.70
C ASP A 49 13.13 16.67 -8.82
N LEU A 50 14.07 17.27 -8.13
CA LEU A 50 14.95 16.57 -7.19
C LEU A 50 14.19 15.99 -5.99
N VAL A 51 13.24 16.72 -5.44
CA VAL A 51 12.38 16.23 -4.33
C VAL A 51 11.40 15.17 -4.82
N TYR A 52 10.83 15.35 -6.01
CA TYR A 52 9.91 14.40 -6.62
C TYR A 52 10.63 13.09 -6.96
N THR A 53 11.81 13.17 -7.55
CA THR A 53 12.67 12.02 -7.84
C THR A 53 13.08 11.30 -6.56
N LYS A 54 13.48 12.02 -5.51
CA LYS A 54 13.76 11.42 -4.20
C LYS A 54 12.55 10.71 -3.59
N LYS A 55 11.34 11.28 -3.70
CA LYS A 55 10.11 10.63 -3.24
C LYS A 55 9.72 9.42 -4.07
N ALA A 56 9.90 9.50 -5.40
CA ALA A 56 9.62 8.39 -6.31
C ALA A 56 10.66 7.26 -6.19
N TYR A 57 11.90 7.60 -5.82
CA TYR A 57 13.04 6.67 -5.69
C TYR A 57 13.48 6.46 -4.24
N SER A 58 12.66 6.75 -3.25
CA SER A 58 13.06 6.50 -1.85
C SER A 58 13.23 5.02 -1.52
N GLY A 59 12.99 4.11 -2.49
CA GLY A 59 13.06 2.65 -2.30
C GLY A 59 12.05 2.13 -1.26
N ARG A 60 11.76 2.96 -0.26
CA ARG A 60 10.80 2.65 0.81
C ARG A 60 9.35 2.54 0.31
N GLY A 61 9.00 3.24 -0.78
CA GLY A 61 7.68 3.09 -1.40
C GLY A 61 7.50 1.71 -2.00
N ASP A 62 8.51 1.21 -2.69
CA ASP A 62 8.49 -0.12 -3.30
C ASP A 62 8.61 -1.21 -2.22
N GLU A 63 9.46 -1.03 -1.21
CA GLU A 63 9.57 -1.93 -0.05
C GLU A 63 8.27 -1.98 0.76
N LEU A 64 7.58 -0.84 0.96
CA LEU A 64 6.28 -0.80 1.64
C LEU A 64 5.17 -1.45 0.81
N ILE A 65 5.13 -1.21 -0.50
CA ILE A 65 4.17 -1.84 -1.43
C ILE A 65 4.44 -3.35 -1.52
N GLU A 66 5.70 -3.76 -1.54
CA GLU A 66 6.08 -5.17 -1.55
C GLU A 66 5.75 -5.86 -0.23
N SER A 67 5.99 -5.19 0.90
CA SER A 67 5.61 -5.66 2.24
C SER A 67 4.09 -5.79 2.40
N ASP A 68 3.29 -4.82 1.95
CA ASP A 68 1.83 -4.93 1.93
C ASP A 68 1.36 -6.10 1.05
N ASN A 69 1.88 -6.23 -0.16
CA ASN A 69 1.56 -7.35 -1.05
C ASN A 69 1.97 -8.71 -0.44
N ASN A 70 3.08 -8.77 0.29
CA ASN A 70 3.57 -9.98 0.92
C ASN A 70 2.67 -10.46 2.08
N ARG A 71 1.95 -9.55 2.74
CA ARG A 71 0.96 -9.87 3.77
C ARG A 71 -0.43 -10.10 3.18
N ASP A 72 -0.88 -9.26 2.28
CA ASP A 72 -2.25 -9.24 1.76
C ASP A 72 -2.54 -10.47 0.90
N ARG A 73 -1.56 -10.94 0.13
CA ARG A 73 -1.71 -12.17 -0.67
C ARG A 73 -1.95 -13.42 0.16
N PRO A 74 -1.12 -13.77 1.17
CA PRO A 74 -1.38 -14.95 1.99
C PRO A 74 -2.63 -14.79 2.86
N PHE A 75 -2.95 -13.56 3.32
CA PHE A 75 -4.19 -13.31 4.04
C PHE A 75 -5.43 -13.49 3.15
N GLY A 76 -5.41 -12.97 1.94
CA GLY A 76 -6.46 -13.19 0.94
C GLY A 76 -6.64 -14.68 0.63
N ALA A 77 -5.54 -15.40 0.41
CA ALA A 77 -5.57 -16.84 0.16
C ALA A 77 -6.17 -17.64 1.35
N LEU A 78 -5.77 -17.30 2.59
CA LEU A 78 -6.33 -17.90 3.81
C LEU A 78 -7.86 -17.71 3.87
N LYS A 79 -8.30 -16.47 3.65
CA LYS A 79 -9.73 -16.11 3.65
C LYS A 79 -10.51 -16.89 2.60
N ASP A 80 -10.01 -16.97 1.36
CA ASP A 80 -10.69 -17.63 0.26
C ASP A 80 -10.76 -19.15 0.44
N ILE A 81 -9.70 -19.77 0.95
CA ILE A 81 -9.66 -21.21 1.27
C ILE A 81 -10.67 -21.53 2.39
N LEU A 82 -10.66 -20.76 3.47
CA LEU A 82 -11.61 -20.95 4.57
C LEU A 82 -13.05 -20.75 4.12
N LEU A 83 -13.34 -19.75 3.31
CA LEU A 83 -14.66 -19.52 2.74
C LEU A 83 -15.09 -20.67 1.83
N GLY A 84 -14.18 -21.16 1.00
CA GLY A 84 -14.42 -22.32 0.12
C GLY A 84 -14.79 -23.58 0.92
N HIS A 85 -13.99 -23.91 1.92
CA HIS A 85 -14.28 -25.06 2.80
C HIS A 85 -15.55 -24.86 3.64
N ALA A 86 -15.80 -23.66 4.14
CA ALA A 86 -17.02 -23.35 4.91
C ALA A 86 -18.30 -23.55 4.09
N LYS A 87 -18.24 -23.30 2.79
CA LYS A 87 -19.36 -23.49 1.84
C LYS A 87 -19.48 -24.95 1.34
N ALA A 88 -18.42 -25.74 1.42
CA ALA A 88 -18.37 -27.10 0.90
C ALA A 88 -19.16 -28.06 1.80
N THR A 89 -20.45 -28.22 1.53
CA THR A 89 -21.35 -29.09 2.30
C THR A 89 -20.86 -30.55 2.24
N GLY A 90 -20.77 -31.18 3.43
CA GLY A 90 -20.29 -32.56 3.55
C GLY A 90 -18.78 -32.75 3.54
N SER A 91 -18.01 -31.65 3.41
CA SER A 91 -16.54 -31.69 3.56
C SER A 91 -16.16 -31.93 5.04
N PRO A 92 -15.17 -32.80 5.32
CA PRO A 92 -14.65 -32.99 6.67
C PRO A 92 -14.05 -31.71 7.27
N TYR A 93 -13.71 -30.75 6.42
CA TYR A 93 -13.11 -29.47 6.78
C TYR A 93 -14.12 -28.37 7.08
N GLN A 94 -15.41 -28.58 6.77
CA GLN A 94 -16.43 -27.53 6.81
C GLN A 94 -16.59 -26.93 8.21
N ALA A 95 -16.63 -27.75 9.24
CA ALA A 95 -16.86 -27.29 10.62
C ALA A 95 -15.72 -26.40 11.12
N ASP A 96 -14.47 -26.85 10.94
CA ASP A 96 -13.28 -26.10 11.34
C ASP A 96 -13.13 -24.80 10.54
N ALA A 97 -13.39 -24.85 9.24
CA ALA A 97 -13.32 -23.69 8.35
C ALA A 97 -14.38 -22.63 8.72
N LYS A 98 -15.60 -23.02 9.08
CA LYS A 98 -16.63 -22.08 9.55
C LYS A 98 -16.20 -21.34 10.82
N VAL A 99 -15.58 -22.04 11.77
CA VAL A 99 -15.09 -21.42 13.00
C VAL A 99 -13.99 -20.43 12.71
N LEU A 100 -12.95 -20.83 11.94
CA LEU A 100 -11.83 -19.96 11.62
C LEU A 100 -12.24 -18.78 10.73
N TYR A 101 -13.17 -18.99 9.79
CA TYR A 101 -13.72 -17.91 8.98
C TYR A 101 -14.47 -16.89 9.84
N GLY A 102 -15.25 -17.35 10.85
CA GLY A 102 -15.89 -16.48 11.83
C GLY A 102 -14.90 -15.66 12.67
N VAL A 103 -13.71 -16.19 12.96
CA VAL A 103 -12.62 -15.43 13.58
C VAL A 103 -12.16 -14.30 12.66
N ILE A 104 -11.98 -14.59 11.37
CA ILE A 104 -11.61 -13.54 10.38
C ILE A 104 -12.72 -12.47 10.28
N GLU A 105 -14.00 -12.88 10.22
CA GLU A 105 -15.11 -11.94 10.14
C GLU A 105 -15.17 -11.00 11.35
N LYS A 106 -14.85 -11.49 12.54
CA LYS A 106 -14.83 -10.71 13.79
C LYS A 106 -13.84 -9.54 13.73
N TYR A 107 -12.69 -9.71 13.09
CA TYR A 107 -11.66 -8.66 12.96
C TYR A 107 -11.74 -7.85 11.65
N GLY A 108 -12.67 -8.19 10.77
CA GLY A 108 -12.98 -7.49 9.53
C GLY A 108 -12.40 -8.17 8.29
N ILE A 109 -13.29 -8.56 7.37
CA ILE A 109 -12.94 -9.17 6.08
C ILE A 109 -12.21 -8.18 5.16
N GLY A 110 -12.34 -6.88 5.42
CA GLY A 110 -11.80 -5.79 4.64
C GLY A 110 -10.61 -5.11 5.31
N LEU A 111 -9.74 -5.87 6.00
CA LEU A 111 -8.51 -5.35 6.60
C LEU A 111 -7.66 -4.59 5.57
N ASP A 112 -7.64 -5.05 4.33
CA ASP A 112 -6.98 -4.44 3.17
C ASP A 112 -7.50 -3.04 2.79
N ARG A 113 -8.58 -2.56 3.42
CA ARG A 113 -9.21 -1.26 3.16
C ARG A 113 -9.12 -0.27 4.32
N LEU A 114 -8.52 -0.68 5.43
CA LEU A 114 -8.34 0.17 6.61
C LEU A 114 -7.14 1.10 6.44
N LYS A 115 -7.05 2.10 7.31
CA LYS A 115 -5.81 2.86 7.44
C LYS A 115 -4.73 1.95 8.01
N PHE A 116 -3.50 2.09 7.55
CA PHE A 116 -2.36 1.24 7.89
C PHE A 116 -2.23 0.92 9.40
N SER A 117 -2.38 1.92 10.27
CA SER A 117 -2.27 1.72 11.74
C SER A 117 -3.43 0.92 12.34
N GLU A 118 -4.65 1.10 11.82
CA GLU A 118 -5.83 0.36 12.27
C GLU A 118 -5.78 -1.08 11.79
N GLU A 119 -5.34 -1.28 10.56
CA GLU A 119 -5.15 -2.58 9.94
C GLU A 119 -4.11 -3.42 10.69
N THR A 120 -2.93 -2.86 10.98
CA THR A 120 -1.87 -3.52 11.74
C THR A 120 -2.37 -3.96 13.11
N ALA A 121 -3.07 -3.09 13.85
CA ALA A 121 -3.61 -3.43 15.16
C ALA A 121 -4.68 -4.55 15.11
N GLN A 122 -5.52 -4.57 14.09
CA GLN A 122 -6.52 -5.62 13.89
C GLN A 122 -5.86 -6.95 13.48
N MET A 123 -4.85 -6.90 12.63
CA MET A 123 -4.09 -8.09 12.22
C MET A 123 -3.39 -8.74 13.40
N VAL A 124 -2.75 -7.97 14.27
CA VAL A 124 -2.13 -8.50 15.51
C VAL A 124 -3.15 -9.24 16.36
N LYS A 125 -4.33 -8.67 16.58
CA LYS A 125 -5.40 -9.32 17.37
C LYS A 125 -5.93 -10.58 16.69
N LEU A 126 -6.10 -10.56 15.38
CA LEU A 126 -6.49 -11.73 14.60
C LEU A 126 -5.47 -12.85 14.77
N LEU A 127 -4.17 -12.56 14.60
CA LEU A 127 -3.11 -13.55 14.74
C LEU A 127 -3.03 -14.11 16.17
N GLN A 128 -3.23 -13.29 17.19
CA GLN A 128 -3.31 -13.74 18.59
C GLN A 128 -4.48 -14.71 18.83
N GLU A 129 -5.64 -14.47 18.20
CA GLU A 129 -6.78 -15.39 18.30
C GLU A 129 -6.57 -16.68 17.50
N LEU A 130 -5.92 -16.60 16.34
CA LEU A 130 -5.52 -17.80 15.57
C LEU A 130 -4.48 -18.65 16.30
N ASP A 131 -3.71 -18.07 17.22
CA ASP A 131 -2.72 -18.77 18.05
C ASP A 131 -3.31 -19.47 19.29
N GLN A 132 -4.60 -19.33 19.52
CA GLN A 132 -5.24 -20.10 20.58
C GLN A 132 -5.15 -21.61 20.26
N PRO A 133 -4.90 -22.47 21.26
CA PRO A 133 -4.63 -23.90 21.03
C PRO A 133 -5.70 -24.62 20.18
N GLU A 134 -6.98 -24.31 20.39
CA GLU A 134 -8.07 -24.85 19.61
C GLU A 134 -8.08 -24.38 18.15
N ASN A 135 -7.64 -23.16 17.86
CA ASN A 135 -7.55 -22.64 16.50
C ASN A 135 -6.30 -23.18 15.78
N VAL A 136 -5.18 -23.31 16.49
CA VAL A 136 -3.98 -23.98 15.97
C VAL A 136 -4.32 -25.41 15.53
N ALA A 137 -5.01 -26.17 16.36
CA ALA A 137 -5.43 -27.54 16.00
C ALA A 137 -6.35 -27.59 14.77
N ARG A 138 -7.22 -26.58 14.58
CA ARG A 138 -8.06 -26.46 13.38
C ARG A 138 -7.23 -26.10 12.14
N ILE A 139 -6.28 -25.18 12.27
CA ILE A 139 -5.35 -24.74 11.21
C ILE A 139 -4.52 -25.93 10.72
N GLU A 140 -4.04 -26.76 11.64
CA GLU A 140 -3.28 -27.99 11.31
C GLU A 140 -4.14 -29.00 10.54
N ARG A 141 -5.37 -29.27 11.00
CA ARG A 141 -6.30 -30.19 10.29
C ARG A 141 -6.65 -29.69 8.88
N LEU A 142 -6.71 -28.40 8.68
CA LEU A 142 -6.96 -27.76 7.39
C LEU A 142 -5.70 -27.62 6.52
N LEU A 143 -4.52 -28.01 7.04
CA LEU A 143 -3.21 -27.89 6.37
C LEU A 143 -2.84 -26.43 6.01
N LEU A 144 -3.27 -25.48 6.83
CA LEU A 144 -3.07 -24.03 6.60
C LEU A 144 -1.94 -23.42 7.43
N THR A 145 -1.16 -24.23 8.14
CA THR A 145 -0.07 -23.77 9.02
C THR A 145 0.94 -22.91 8.28
N SER A 146 1.33 -23.29 7.06
CA SER A 146 2.31 -22.52 6.27
C SER A 146 1.79 -21.15 5.84
N ILE A 147 0.52 -21.02 5.49
CA ILE A 147 -0.09 -19.75 5.11
C ILE A 147 -0.15 -18.81 6.32
N VAL A 148 -0.58 -19.33 7.47
CA VAL A 148 -0.61 -18.54 8.73
C VAL A 148 0.79 -18.10 9.14
N ALA A 149 1.80 -18.95 8.99
CA ALA A 149 3.20 -18.60 9.25
C ALA A 149 3.69 -17.47 8.34
N GLN A 150 3.34 -17.49 7.04
CA GLN A 150 3.69 -16.42 6.10
C GLN A 150 3.07 -15.08 6.51
N ILE A 151 1.79 -15.07 6.94
CA ILE A 151 1.13 -13.85 7.42
C ILE A 151 1.84 -13.29 8.65
N LYS A 152 2.24 -14.15 9.60
CA LYS A 152 2.96 -13.74 10.80
C LYS A 152 4.32 -13.13 10.48
N THR A 153 5.10 -13.78 9.60
CA THR A 153 6.40 -13.28 9.16
C THR A 153 6.26 -11.91 8.53
N ALA A 154 5.33 -11.75 7.58
CA ALA A 154 5.09 -10.48 6.92
C ALA A 154 4.61 -9.38 7.88
N GLN A 155 3.80 -9.73 8.89
CA GLN A 155 3.37 -8.78 9.92
C GLN A 155 4.57 -8.30 10.78
N THR A 156 5.46 -9.20 11.19
CA THR A 156 6.67 -8.86 11.96
C THR A 156 7.61 -7.96 11.14
N GLU A 157 7.84 -8.27 9.87
CA GLU A 157 8.67 -7.46 8.97
C GLU A 157 8.11 -6.05 8.79
N GLN A 158 6.79 -5.88 8.78
CA GLN A 158 6.16 -4.56 8.74
C GLN A 158 6.36 -3.77 10.04
N GLU A 159 6.26 -4.43 11.19
CA GLU A 159 6.47 -3.79 12.49
C GLU A 159 7.93 -3.35 12.67
N ASP A 160 8.88 -4.17 12.25
CA ASP A 160 10.32 -3.87 12.32
C ASP A 160 10.74 -2.79 11.30
N GLY A 161 10.06 -2.69 10.16
CA GLY A 161 10.33 -1.68 9.12
C GLY A 161 9.82 -0.27 9.46
N ILE A 162 9.06 -0.11 10.55
CA ILE A 162 8.52 1.18 11.03
C ILE A 162 9.46 1.85 12.03
N LEU A 163 10.43 1.12 12.62
CA LEU A 163 11.46 1.62 13.54
C LEU A 163 12.68 2.10 12.75
#